data_593a636264d18f0474ada36e1d369a15
#
_entry.id   593a636264d18f0474ada36e1d369a15
#
_cell.length_a   1.000
_cell.length_b   1.000
_cell.length_c   1.000
_cell.angle_alpha   90.00
_cell.angle_beta   90.00
_cell.angle_gamma   90.00
#
_symmetry.space_group_name_H-M   'P 1'
#
loop_
_entity.id
_entity.type
_entity.pdbx_description
1 polymer ?
#
loop_
_entity_poly.entity_id
_entity_poly.type
_entity_poly.pdbx_seq_one_letter_code
_entity_poly.pdbx_strand_id
1 'polypeptide(L)'
;MGSDGQVGRSKGFDSVLAEYPDVKVIASDSADWDTAKALTLTENWLTSSDIQAVVAQNDGMAVGAAQAIKEAGLTDKIKVYGVDATSDGLNAIVNGGMTGTVSQGTEDQGKISADLCSNLIYGQSVPKEVIATNVVYTKENVNEILKK
;
A
#
# COMPACT_ATOMS: atom_id res chain seq x y z
N MET A 1 0.41 8.69 -13.39
CA MET A 1 -0.40 7.53 -13.86
C MET A 1 0.41 6.72 -14.87
N GLY A 2 0.18 5.39 -14.98
CA GLY A 2 0.81 4.54 -16.01
C GLY A 2 2.13 3.88 -15.64
N SER A 3 2.64 4.00 -14.40
CA SER A 3 3.77 3.16 -13.96
C SER A 3 3.32 1.70 -13.79
N ASP A 4 4.23 0.75 -14.02
CA ASP A 4 3.94 -0.70 -13.89
C ASP A 4 3.35 -1.04 -12.52
N GLY A 5 3.88 -0.44 -11.44
CA GLY A 5 3.37 -0.63 -10.10
C GLY A 5 1.92 -0.17 -9.94
N GLN A 6 1.57 0.99 -10.49
CA GLN A 6 0.19 1.50 -10.44
C GLN A 6 -0.75 0.62 -11.27
N VAL A 7 -0.38 0.27 -12.49
CA VAL A 7 -1.21 -0.55 -13.37
C VAL A 7 -1.45 -1.94 -12.77
N GLY A 8 -0.38 -2.59 -12.27
CA GLY A 8 -0.49 -3.92 -11.65
C GLY A 8 -1.36 -3.92 -10.39
N ARG A 9 -1.16 -2.95 -9.49
CA ARG A 9 -1.94 -2.83 -8.25
C ARG A 9 -3.41 -2.53 -8.52
N SER A 10 -3.71 -1.59 -9.45
CA SER A 10 -5.08 -1.30 -9.85
C SER A 10 -5.78 -2.54 -10.41
N LYS A 11 -5.12 -3.28 -11.31
CA LYS A 11 -5.67 -4.51 -11.86
C LYS A 11 -5.97 -5.56 -10.79
N GLY A 12 -5.06 -5.73 -9.83
CA GLY A 12 -5.26 -6.63 -8.69
C GLY A 12 -6.45 -6.20 -7.84
N PHE A 13 -6.54 -4.91 -7.51
CA PHE A 13 -7.64 -4.34 -6.76
C PHE A 13 -8.99 -4.53 -7.47
N ASP A 14 -9.07 -4.19 -8.75
CA ASP A 14 -10.29 -4.34 -9.56
C ASP A 14 -10.75 -5.80 -9.64
N SER A 15 -9.79 -6.75 -9.71
CA SER A 15 -10.13 -8.18 -9.76
C SER A 15 -10.81 -8.67 -8.48
N VAL A 16 -10.38 -8.17 -7.33
CA VAL A 16 -11.00 -8.50 -6.02
C VAL A 16 -12.35 -7.81 -5.89
N LEU A 17 -12.45 -6.53 -6.26
CA LEU A 17 -13.72 -5.79 -6.19
C LEU A 17 -14.83 -6.43 -7.04
N ALA A 18 -14.49 -7.07 -8.15
CA ALA A 18 -15.47 -7.78 -8.97
C ALA A 18 -16.20 -8.91 -8.22
N GLU A 19 -15.61 -9.43 -7.13
CA GLU A 19 -16.21 -10.45 -6.27
C GLU A 19 -17.15 -9.86 -5.19
N TYR A 20 -17.10 -8.51 -5.00
CA TYR A 20 -17.84 -7.79 -3.96
C TYR A 20 -18.73 -6.70 -4.56
N PRO A 21 -19.89 -7.03 -5.15
CA PRO A 21 -20.74 -6.08 -5.89
C PRO A 21 -21.31 -4.94 -5.04
N ASP A 22 -21.32 -5.09 -3.72
CA ASP A 22 -21.76 -4.06 -2.78
C ASP A 22 -20.66 -3.02 -2.47
N VAL A 23 -19.40 -3.30 -2.81
CA VAL A 23 -18.28 -2.37 -2.66
C VAL A 23 -18.14 -1.56 -3.95
N LYS A 24 -18.17 -0.24 -3.83
CA LYS A 24 -18.11 0.67 -4.98
C LYS A 24 -16.93 1.63 -4.87
N VAL A 25 -16.19 1.76 -5.94
CA VAL A 25 -15.22 2.86 -6.10
C VAL A 25 -16.00 4.11 -6.48
N ILE A 26 -16.11 5.06 -5.56
CA ILE A 26 -16.88 6.31 -5.75
C ILE A 26 -16.02 7.47 -6.21
N ALA A 27 -14.69 7.39 -6.01
CA ALA A 27 -13.73 8.38 -6.49
C ALA A 27 -12.38 7.69 -6.77
N SER A 28 -11.68 8.15 -7.79
CA SER A 28 -10.32 7.70 -8.11
C SER A 28 -9.59 8.81 -8.87
N ASP A 29 -8.44 9.25 -8.36
CA ASP A 29 -7.63 10.28 -9.00
C ASP A 29 -6.14 10.09 -8.68
N SER A 30 -5.27 10.89 -9.32
CA SER A 30 -3.82 10.83 -9.13
C SER A 30 -3.36 11.88 -8.13
N ALA A 31 -2.63 11.43 -7.11
CA ALA A 31 -1.85 12.30 -6.23
C ALA A 31 -0.35 12.27 -6.59
N ASP A 32 0.03 11.73 -7.76
CA ASP A 32 1.40 11.73 -8.30
C ASP A 32 2.49 11.22 -7.34
N TRP A 33 2.15 10.23 -6.51
CA TRP A 33 3.00 9.67 -5.45
C TRP A 33 3.35 10.67 -4.32
N ASP A 34 2.65 11.80 -4.26
CA ASP A 34 2.92 12.91 -3.34
C ASP A 34 1.95 12.88 -2.16
N THR A 35 2.50 12.98 -0.94
CA THR A 35 1.76 12.94 0.33
C THR A 35 0.82 14.14 0.48
N ALA A 36 1.28 15.35 0.15
CA ALA A 36 0.49 16.57 0.32
C ALA A 36 -0.66 16.65 -0.69
N LYS A 37 -0.43 16.19 -1.92
CA LYS A 37 -1.49 16.07 -2.93
C LYS A 37 -2.54 15.04 -2.50
N ALA A 38 -2.12 13.90 -1.93
CA ALA A 38 -3.05 12.89 -1.43
C ALA A 38 -3.89 13.39 -0.25
N LEU A 39 -3.30 14.21 0.63
CA LEU A 39 -4.02 14.90 1.71
C LEU A 39 -5.12 15.79 1.12
N THR A 40 -4.76 16.74 0.25
CA THR A 40 -5.71 17.67 -0.36
C THR A 40 -6.80 16.95 -1.16
N LEU A 41 -6.43 15.89 -1.90
CA LEU A 41 -7.39 15.09 -2.65
C LEU A 41 -8.40 14.41 -1.72
N THR A 42 -7.93 13.87 -0.60
CA THR A 42 -8.79 13.21 0.40
C THR A 42 -9.71 14.23 1.08
N GLU A 43 -9.23 15.42 1.43
CA GLU A 43 -10.08 16.51 1.96
C GLU A 43 -11.23 16.82 1.01
N ASN A 44 -10.95 16.95 -0.29
CA ASN A 44 -11.99 17.20 -1.30
C ASN A 44 -13.02 16.05 -1.36
N TRP A 45 -12.57 14.81 -1.30
CA TRP A 45 -13.48 13.66 -1.28
C TRP A 45 -14.36 13.62 -0.03
N LEU A 46 -13.79 13.95 1.14
CA LEU A 46 -14.55 14.00 2.41
C LEU A 46 -15.67 15.04 2.40
N THR A 47 -15.53 16.10 1.61
CA THR A 47 -16.59 17.14 1.48
C THR A 47 -17.68 16.76 0.49
N SER A 48 -17.39 15.88 -0.46
CA SER A 48 -18.29 15.57 -1.59
C SER A 48 -18.93 14.18 -1.51
N SER A 49 -18.44 13.29 -0.67
CA SER A 49 -18.83 11.88 -0.67
C SER A 49 -18.74 11.25 0.72
N ASP A 50 -19.63 10.29 0.97
CA ASP A 50 -19.56 9.43 2.16
C ASP A 50 -18.68 8.22 1.84
N ILE A 51 -17.40 8.29 2.25
CA ILE A 51 -16.40 7.25 2.01
C ILE A 51 -16.16 6.42 3.27
N GLN A 52 -15.99 5.11 3.12
CA GLN A 52 -15.69 4.18 4.21
C GLN A 52 -14.24 3.69 4.18
N ALA A 53 -13.58 3.78 3.03
CA ALA A 53 -12.17 3.41 2.91
C ALA A 53 -11.44 4.24 1.86
N VAL A 54 -10.15 4.43 2.09
CA VAL A 54 -9.20 4.96 1.09
C VAL A 54 -8.12 3.91 0.86
N VAL A 55 -7.89 3.57 -0.41
CA VAL A 55 -6.80 2.68 -0.83
C VAL A 55 -5.81 3.48 -1.65
N ALA A 56 -4.64 3.68 -1.10
CA ALA A 56 -3.57 4.41 -1.76
C ALA A 56 -2.55 3.46 -2.41
N GLN A 57 -1.97 3.88 -3.52
CA GLN A 57 -1.00 3.10 -4.28
C GLN A 57 0.37 2.98 -3.58
N ASN A 58 0.65 3.84 -2.57
CA ASN A 58 1.81 3.73 -1.69
C ASN A 58 1.52 4.29 -0.29
N ASP A 59 2.40 4.03 0.66
CA ASP A 59 2.27 4.49 2.05
C ASP A 59 2.36 6.01 2.18
N GLY A 60 3.20 6.68 1.39
CA GLY A 60 3.30 8.14 1.43
C GLY A 60 1.95 8.82 1.18
N MET A 61 1.21 8.38 0.15
CA MET A 61 -0.14 8.87 -0.13
C MET A 61 -1.15 8.40 0.93
N ALA A 62 -1.01 7.17 1.44
CA ALA A 62 -1.87 6.66 2.52
C ALA A 62 -1.73 7.50 3.80
N VAL A 63 -0.52 7.89 4.18
CA VAL A 63 -0.25 8.79 5.32
C VAL A 63 -0.89 10.16 5.11
N GLY A 64 -0.79 10.72 3.89
CA GLY A 64 -1.48 11.97 3.55
C GLY A 64 -3.00 11.86 3.69
N ALA A 65 -3.59 10.79 3.16
CA ALA A 65 -5.03 10.52 3.30
C ALA A 65 -5.43 10.33 4.78
N ALA A 66 -4.65 9.59 5.55
CA ALA A 66 -4.89 9.37 6.98
C ALA A 66 -4.85 10.69 7.77
N GLN A 67 -3.97 11.62 7.40
CA GLN A 67 -3.90 12.93 8.03
C GLN A 67 -5.18 13.75 7.75
N ALA A 68 -5.66 13.81 6.51
CA ALA A 68 -6.92 14.49 6.16
C ALA A 68 -8.12 13.90 6.93
N ILE A 69 -8.20 12.58 7.02
CA ILE A 69 -9.26 11.86 7.77
C ILE A 69 -9.19 12.18 9.26
N LYS A 70 -7.98 12.28 9.82
CA LYS A 70 -7.76 12.63 11.23
C LYS A 70 -8.20 14.07 11.51
N GLU A 71 -7.85 15.02 10.65
CA GLU A 71 -8.24 16.42 10.78
C GLU A 71 -9.75 16.62 10.68
N ALA A 72 -10.42 15.78 9.90
CA ALA A 72 -11.88 15.71 9.83
C ALA A 72 -12.54 14.98 11.01
N GLY A 73 -11.77 14.38 11.94
CA GLY A 73 -12.31 13.63 13.08
C GLY A 73 -12.95 12.28 12.70
N LEU A 74 -12.52 11.67 11.59
CA LEU A 74 -13.13 10.47 11.01
C LEU A 74 -12.26 9.22 11.10
N THR A 75 -11.16 9.24 11.86
CA THR A 75 -10.17 8.13 11.96
C THR A 75 -10.81 6.77 12.30
N ASP A 76 -11.80 6.75 13.18
CA ASP A 76 -12.45 5.50 13.59
C ASP A 76 -13.46 4.98 12.54
N LYS A 77 -13.88 5.84 11.62
CA LYS A 77 -14.93 5.54 10.63
C LYS A 77 -14.35 5.11 9.27
N ILE A 78 -13.24 5.70 8.86
CA ILE A 78 -12.67 5.50 7.52
C ILE A 78 -11.38 4.67 7.64
N LYS A 79 -11.32 3.58 6.88
CA LYS A 79 -10.16 2.69 6.81
C LYS A 79 -9.17 3.20 5.76
N VAL A 80 -7.86 3.14 6.07
CA VAL A 80 -6.81 3.59 5.16
C VAL A 80 -5.81 2.47 4.92
N TYR A 81 -5.57 2.15 3.66
CA TYR A 81 -4.62 1.12 3.25
C TYR A 81 -3.57 1.70 2.29
N GLY A 82 -2.34 1.24 2.47
CA GLY A 82 -1.19 1.60 1.63
C GLY A 82 -0.46 0.39 1.07
N VAL A 83 0.65 0.65 0.44
CA VAL A 83 1.62 -0.33 -0.05
C VAL A 83 3.01 0.21 0.25
N ASP A 84 3.96 -0.61 0.49
CA ASP A 84 5.41 -0.51 0.63
C ASP A 84 5.92 -0.97 2.01
N ALA A 85 5.12 -0.86 3.07
CA ALA A 85 5.54 -1.08 4.45
C ALA A 85 6.71 -0.16 4.85
N THR A 86 6.61 1.12 4.49
CA THR A 86 7.59 2.14 4.91
C THR A 86 7.53 2.39 6.41
N SER A 87 8.61 2.93 6.98
CA SER A 87 8.64 3.29 8.40
C SER A 87 7.48 4.22 8.79
N ASP A 88 7.14 5.19 7.93
CA ASP A 88 6.04 6.12 8.18
C ASP A 88 4.67 5.41 8.12
N GLY A 89 4.47 4.52 7.13
CA GLY A 89 3.26 3.71 7.03
C GLY A 89 3.07 2.79 8.23
N LEU A 90 4.13 2.08 8.64
CA LEU A 90 4.10 1.20 9.81
C LEU A 90 3.81 1.98 11.11
N ASN A 91 4.44 3.14 11.31
CA ASN A 91 4.17 4.02 12.45
C ASN A 91 2.74 4.56 12.41
N ALA A 92 2.21 4.88 11.23
CA ALA A 92 0.82 5.32 11.08
C ALA A 92 -0.17 4.21 11.47
N ILE A 93 0.13 2.93 11.22
CA ILE A 93 -0.67 1.79 11.68
C ILE A 93 -0.63 1.68 13.21
N VAL A 94 0.56 1.77 13.83
CA VAL A 94 0.70 1.73 15.29
C VAL A 94 -0.11 2.83 15.95
N ASN A 95 -0.07 4.03 15.39
CA ASN A 95 -0.77 5.22 15.92
C ASN A 95 -2.26 5.27 15.54
N GLY A 96 -2.77 4.29 14.81
CA GLY A 96 -4.18 4.17 14.43
C GLY A 96 -4.62 5.08 13.27
N GLY A 97 -3.69 5.74 12.57
CA GLY A 97 -4.00 6.55 11.39
C GLY A 97 -4.22 5.71 10.12
N MET A 98 -3.50 4.59 9.98
CA MET A 98 -3.70 3.63 8.89
C MET A 98 -4.20 2.30 9.42
N THR A 99 -4.94 1.57 8.59
CA THR A 99 -5.47 0.24 8.88
C THR A 99 -4.47 -0.86 8.53
N GLY A 100 -3.75 -0.69 7.43
CA GLY A 100 -2.75 -1.65 6.99
C GLY A 100 -1.95 -1.18 5.78
N THR A 101 -0.87 -1.92 5.49
CA THR A 101 -0.04 -1.78 4.31
C THR A 101 0.43 -3.14 3.82
N VAL A 102 0.77 -3.24 2.55
CA VAL A 102 1.33 -4.45 1.93
C VAL A 102 2.80 -4.22 1.59
N SER A 103 3.71 -5.04 2.13
CA SER A 103 5.13 -4.93 1.79
C SER A 103 5.39 -5.32 0.33
N GLN A 104 6.43 -4.76 -0.25
CA GLN A 104 6.92 -5.18 -1.56
C GLN A 104 7.92 -6.34 -1.49
N GLY A 105 8.33 -6.79 -0.30
CA GLY A 105 9.34 -7.83 -0.14
C GLY A 105 10.73 -7.40 -0.66
N THR A 106 11.10 -6.15 -0.52
CA THR A 106 12.32 -5.57 -1.11
C THR A 106 13.61 -6.23 -0.61
N GLU A 107 13.66 -6.64 0.66
CA GLU A 107 14.79 -7.38 1.22
C GLU A 107 14.94 -8.76 0.55
N ASP A 108 13.83 -9.49 0.40
CA ASP A 108 13.82 -10.79 -0.26
C ASP A 108 14.18 -10.66 -1.74
N GLN A 109 13.68 -9.61 -2.42
CA GLN A 109 14.07 -9.32 -3.80
C GLN A 109 15.59 -9.13 -3.94
N GLY A 110 16.22 -8.39 -3.01
CA GLY A 110 17.65 -8.20 -2.98
C GLY A 110 18.42 -9.53 -2.78
N LYS A 111 18.01 -10.34 -1.80
CA LYS A 111 18.59 -11.66 -1.52
C LYS A 111 18.46 -12.61 -2.72
N ILE A 112 17.24 -12.75 -3.24
CA ILE A 112 16.95 -13.60 -4.41
C ILE A 112 17.79 -13.17 -5.60
N SER A 113 17.92 -11.89 -5.88
CA SER A 113 18.70 -11.37 -7.01
C SER A 113 20.19 -11.71 -6.87
N ALA A 114 20.75 -11.59 -5.66
CA ALA A 114 22.14 -11.94 -5.38
C ALA A 114 22.39 -13.47 -5.53
N ASP A 115 21.48 -14.29 -5.02
CA ASP A 115 21.56 -15.75 -5.12
C ASP A 115 21.47 -16.22 -6.59
N LEU A 116 20.53 -15.67 -7.35
CA LEU A 116 20.40 -15.99 -8.78
C LEU A 116 21.63 -15.57 -9.58
N CYS A 117 22.19 -14.39 -9.29
CA CYS A 117 23.43 -13.93 -9.91
C CYS A 117 24.59 -14.86 -9.59
N SER A 118 24.75 -15.27 -8.33
CA SER A 118 25.78 -16.22 -7.88
C SER A 118 25.64 -17.56 -8.62
N ASN A 119 24.44 -18.12 -8.67
CA ASN A 119 24.18 -19.38 -9.35
C ASN A 119 24.58 -19.33 -10.83
N LEU A 120 24.24 -18.25 -11.53
CA LEU A 120 24.62 -18.05 -12.94
C LEU A 120 26.13 -17.97 -13.13
N ILE A 121 26.85 -17.26 -12.23
CA ILE A 121 28.32 -17.14 -12.27
C ILE A 121 28.98 -18.54 -12.13
N TYR A 122 28.42 -19.41 -11.29
CA TYR A 122 28.91 -20.76 -11.11
C TYR A 122 28.34 -21.78 -12.11
N GLY A 123 27.67 -21.32 -13.17
CA GLY A 123 27.17 -22.21 -14.24
C GLY A 123 25.95 -23.04 -13.83
N GLN A 124 25.29 -22.69 -12.74
CA GLN A 124 24.08 -23.37 -12.29
C GLN A 124 22.84 -22.83 -13.03
N SER A 125 21.85 -23.69 -13.21
CA SER A 125 20.57 -23.27 -13.79
C SER A 125 19.75 -22.46 -12.78
N VAL A 126 19.05 -21.44 -13.26
CA VAL A 126 18.12 -20.65 -12.45
C VAL A 126 16.70 -20.77 -13.02
N PRO A 127 15.66 -20.68 -12.19
CA PRO A 127 14.28 -20.65 -12.66
C PRO A 127 14.02 -19.38 -13.50
N LYS A 128 13.05 -19.47 -14.42
CA LYS A 128 12.66 -18.33 -15.25
C LYS A 128 11.95 -17.23 -14.47
N GLU A 129 11.32 -17.61 -13.38
CA GLU A 129 10.52 -16.72 -12.53
C GLU A 129 10.71 -17.11 -11.07
N VAL A 130 10.90 -16.10 -10.23
CA VAL A 130 10.90 -16.21 -8.77
C VAL A 130 10.04 -15.09 -8.21
N ILE A 131 9.07 -15.46 -7.40
CA ILE A 131 8.14 -14.51 -6.79
C ILE A 131 8.63 -14.19 -5.37
N ALA A 132 8.85 -12.90 -5.08
CA ALA A 132 9.13 -12.43 -3.73
C ALA A 132 7.85 -12.46 -2.88
N THR A 133 8.00 -12.74 -1.60
CA THR A 133 6.86 -12.81 -0.68
C THR A 133 6.43 -11.41 -0.25
N ASN A 134 5.14 -11.11 -0.43
CA ASN A 134 4.54 -9.90 0.12
C ASN A 134 3.88 -10.23 1.47
N VAL A 135 3.98 -9.30 2.42
CA VAL A 135 3.38 -9.42 3.75
C VAL A 135 2.40 -8.28 3.98
N VAL A 136 1.23 -8.60 4.49
CA VAL A 136 0.25 -7.59 4.92
C VAL A 136 0.54 -7.24 6.37
N TYR A 137 0.76 -5.95 6.64
CA TYR A 137 0.94 -5.42 7.99
C TYR A 137 -0.32 -4.68 8.42
N THR A 138 -0.82 -5.07 9.59
CA THR A 138 -1.95 -4.45 10.29
C THR A 138 -1.56 -4.19 11.75
N LYS A 139 -2.46 -3.64 12.54
CA LYS A 139 -2.25 -3.42 13.97
C LYS A 139 -1.89 -4.71 14.74
N GLU A 140 -2.30 -5.87 14.23
CA GLU A 140 -2.08 -7.17 14.88
C GLU A 140 -0.63 -7.64 14.79
N ASN A 141 0.08 -7.34 13.68
CA ASN A 141 1.41 -7.88 13.42
C ASN A 141 2.50 -6.81 13.16
N VAL A 142 2.13 -5.53 13.05
CA VAL A 142 3.10 -4.44 12.74
C VAL A 142 4.27 -4.37 13.73
N ASN A 143 4.05 -4.72 15.00
CA ASN A 143 5.10 -4.70 16.01
C ASN A 143 6.18 -5.79 15.79
N GLU A 144 5.93 -6.79 14.98
CA GLU A 144 6.90 -7.85 14.68
C GLU A 144 8.00 -7.34 13.75
N ILE A 145 7.66 -6.45 12.81
CA ILE A 145 8.64 -5.84 11.91
C ILE A 145 9.40 -4.69 12.57
N LEU A 146 8.75 -3.91 13.43
CA LEU A 146 9.38 -2.76 14.10
C LEU A 146 10.40 -3.16 15.18
N LYS A 147 10.44 -4.43 15.58
CA LYS A 147 11.41 -4.98 16.53
C LYS A 147 12.70 -5.51 15.88
N LYS A 148 12.74 -5.57 14.55
CA LYS A 148 13.90 -6.01 13.77
C LYS A 148 14.78 -4.85 13.37
#